data_dde23952db7883fc7f73265d1796b8d0
#
_entry.id   dde23952db7883fc7f73265d1796b8d0
#
_cell.length_a   1.000
_cell.length_b   1.000
_cell.length_c   1.000
_cell.angle_alpha   90.00
_cell.angle_beta   90.00
_cell.angle_gamma   90.00
#
_symmetry.space_group_name_H-M   'P 1'
#
loop_
_entity.id
_entity.type
_entity.pdbx_description
1 polymer ?
#
loop_
_entity_poly.entity_id
_entity_poly.type
_entity_poly.pdbx_seq_one_letter_code
_entity_poly.pdbx_strand_id
1 'polypeptide(L)'
;MIEEAYEAVDATHEQDDANLREELGDVLMQVLLHAQIAADEGSFDIHDVCRDLNRKLIRRHPHVFGTPKGEKPVPAQTDVADVPDIWDQVKREERISKGKKSGEEPGLLDSVPISLPALMQAQKISKRTAKVGFDWQTTSDVWDKAHEEVGEFKTEPSGSERAFEEVGDVLFSLVNVARKEHIDAEAALAFANRQFHSRWASMERAAKVSDKPWMRVLQKSSISSGDRRNRKSMSSRSSRTASWHCCSATLRSWTSCL
;
A
#
# COMPACT_ATOMS: atom_id res chain seq x y z
N MET A 1 -17.46 -0.10 6.65
CA MET A 1 -16.48 1.02 6.78
C MET A 1 -15.12 0.72 6.14
N ILE A 2 -14.45 -0.39 6.45
CA ILE A 2 -13.15 -0.73 5.81
C ILE A 2 -13.40 -1.16 4.36
N GLU A 3 -14.39 -1.97 4.12
CA GLU A 3 -14.81 -2.44 2.80
C GLU A 3 -15.15 -1.26 1.88
N GLU A 4 -16.07 -0.39 2.28
CA GLU A 4 -16.44 0.84 1.54
C GLU A 4 -15.21 1.73 1.24
N ALA A 5 -14.26 1.81 2.17
CA ALA A 5 -13.03 2.56 1.92
C ALA A 5 -12.15 1.93 0.83
N TYR A 6 -12.13 0.60 0.73
CA TYR A 6 -11.42 -0.09 -0.35
C TYR A 6 -12.17 0.02 -1.68
N GLU A 7 -13.50 -0.05 -1.68
CA GLU A 7 -14.33 0.14 -2.87
C GLU A 7 -14.16 1.56 -3.44
N ALA A 8 -14.13 2.58 -2.57
CA ALA A 8 -13.78 3.95 -2.99
C ALA A 8 -12.36 4.06 -3.59
N VAL A 9 -11.39 3.29 -3.07
CA VAL A 9 -10.03 3.23 -3.64
C VAL A 9 -10.06 2.56 -5.01
N ASP A 10 -10.81 1.47 -5.19
CA ASP A 10 -10.91 0.78 -6.48
C ASP A 10 -11.61 1.66 -7.53
N ALA A 11 -12.72 2.33 -7.17
CA ALA A 11 -13.40 3.30 -8.03
C ALA A 11 -12.46 4.46 -8.47
N THR A 12 -11.60 4.93 -7.55
CA THR A 12 -10.57 5.94 -7.87
C THR A 12 -9.55 5.42 -8.88
N HIS A 13 -9.12 4.16 -8.74
CA HIS A 13 -8.17 3.55 -9.67
C HIS A 13 -8.77 3.29 -11.05
N GLU A 14 -10.05 2.96 -11.11
CA GLU A 14 -10.79 2.74 -12.35
C GLU A 14 -11.18 4.05 -13.05
N GLN A 15 -10.99 5.18 -12.37
CA GLN A 15 -11.40 6.51 -12.83
C GLN A 15 -12.92 6.59 -13.10
N ASP A 16 -13.69 5.84 -12.31
CA ASP A 16 -15.16 5.84 -12.37
C ASP A 16 -15.73 6.81 -11.33
N ASP A 17 -15.93 8.05 -11.75
CA ASP A 17 -16.47 9.12 -10.89
C ASP A 17 -17.89 8.83 -10.39
N ALA A 18 -18.68 8.06 -11.13
CA ALA A 18 -20.04 7.73 -10.72
C ALA A 18 -20.01 6.71 -9.57
N ASN A 19 -19.21 5.67 -9.71
CA ASN A 19 -18.98 4.68 -8.66
C ASN A 19 -18.29 5.31 -7.44
N LEU A 20 -17.26 6.12 -7.65
CA LEU A 20 -16.58 6.82 -6.54
C LEU A 20 -17.55 7.68 -5.71
N ARG A 21 -18.51 8.33 -6.35
CA ARG A 21 -19.54 9.11 -5.64
C ARG A 21 -20.46 8.22 -4.80
N GLU A 22 -20.81 7.05 -5.29
CA GLU A 22 -21.59 6.04 -4.56
C GLU A 22 -20.84 5.55 -3.35
N GLU A 23 -19.59 5.09 -3.52
CA GLU A 23 -18.75 4.56 -2.43
C GLU A 23 -18.42 5.62 -1.35
N LEU A 24 -18.21 6.88 -1.75
CA LEU A 24 -18.08 7.98 -0.79
C LEU A 24 -19.36 8.23 0.00
N GLY A 25 -20.52 7.98 -0.59
CA GLY A 25 -21.81 8.00 0.09
C GLY A 25 -21.89 6.90 1.15
N ASP A 26 -21.44 5.70 0.84
CA ASP A 26 -21.45 4.56 1.77
C ASP A 26 -20.46 4.75 2.90
N VAL A 27 -19.26 5.27 2.64
CA VAL A 27 -18.34 5.71 3.70
C VAL A 27 -18.99 6.75 4.62
N LEU A 28 -19.68 7.76 4.06
CA LEU A 28 -20.36 8.78 4.84
C LEU A 28 -21.51 8.19 5.66
N MET A 29 -22.29 7.28 5.08
CA MET A 29 -23.36 6.55 5.79
C MET A 29 -22.80 5.83 7.02
N GLN A 30 -21.66 5.14 6.92
CA GLN A 30 -21.01 4.50 8.04
C GLN A 30 -20.61 5.51 9.14
N VAL A 31 -20.13 6.69 8.78
CA VAL A 31 -19.80 7.76 9.74
C VAL A 31 -21.06 8.23 10.47
N LEU A 32 -22.15 8.47 9.73
CA LEU A 32 -23.43 8.92 10.30
C LEU A 32 -24.03 7.86 11.25
N LEU A 33 -24.00 6.58 10.85
CA LEU A 33 -24.52 5.48 11.63
C LEU A 33 -23.77 5.35 12.96
N HIS A 34 -22.43 5.35 12.94
CA HIS A 34 -21.63 5.28 14.15
C HIS A 34 -21.82 6.50 15.06
N ALA A 35 -21.96 7.70 14.48
CA ALA A 35 -22.25 8.89 15.26
C ALA A 35 -23.64 8.83 15.93
N GLN A 36 -24.64 8.26 15.25
CA GLN A 36 -25.97 8.07 15.82
C GLN A 36 -25.95 7.05 16.96
N ILE A 37 -25.28 5.91 16.79
CA ILE A 37 -25.12 4.91 17.87
C ILE A 37 -24.48 5.56 19.12
N ALA A 38 -23.43 6.36 18.92
CA ALA A 38 -22.76 7.05 20.01
C ALA A 38 -23.65 8.11 20.68
N ALA A 39 -24.52 8.77 19.92
CA ALA A 39 -25.49 9.73 20.43
C ALA A 39 -26.58 9.04 21.26
N ASP A 40 -27.05 7.88 20.83
CA ASP A 40 -28.05 7.06 21.59
C ASP A 40 -27.46 6.56 22.91
N GLU A 41 -26.14 6.32 22.96
CA GLU A 41 -25.39 5.99 24.16
C GLU A 41 -25.03 7.23 25.03
N GLY A 42 -25.36 8.45 24.59
CA GLY A 42 -25.07 9.70 25.29
C GLY A 42 -23.58 10.10 25.30
N SER A 43 -22.80 9.58 24.36
CA SER A 43 -21.33 9.80 24.28
C SER A 43 -20.97 11.03 23.46
N PHE A 44 -21.28 11.04 22.16
CA PHE A 44 -21.07 12.17 21.23
C PHE A 44 -22.02 12.04 20.03
N ASP A 45 -22.23 13.12 19.32
CA ASP A 45 -23.06 13.17 18.10
C ASP A 45 -22.27 13.57 16.85
N ILE A 46 -22.95 13.64 15.70
CA ILE A 46 -22.33 14.04 14.42
C ILE A 46 -21.80 15.50 14.45
N HIS A 47 -22.43 16.38 15.23
CA HIS A 47 -21.94 17.76 15.38
C HIS A 47 -20.60 17.80 16.10
N ASP A 48 -20.39 16.91 17.08
CA ASP A 48 -19.12 16.78 17.78
C ASP A 48 -18.02 16.27 16.82
N VAL A 49 -18.34 15.28 16.00
CA VAL A 49 -17.41 14.75 14.96
C VAL A 49 -17.01 15.87 14.01
N CYS A 50 -17.96 16.63 13.47
CA CYS A 50 -17.70 17.74 12.55
C CYS A 50 -16.90 18.86 13.23
N ARG A 51 -17.23 19.20 14.47
CA ARG A 51 -16.52 20.23 15.26
C ARG A 51 -15.07 19.84 15.51
N ASP A 52 -14.83 18.61 15.87
CA ASP A 52 -13.48 18.11 16.14
C ASP A 52 -12.64 17.99 14.86
N LEU A 53 -13.25 17.57 13.74
CA LEU A 53 -12.61 17.61 12.44
C LEU A 53 -12.22 19.03 12.04
N ASN A 54 -13.12 20.00 12.17
CA ASN A 54 -12.87 21.40 11.84
C ASN A 54 -11.73 21.98 12.70
N ARG A 55 -11.78 21.79 14.03
CA ARG A 55 -10.70 22.18 14.95
C ARG A 55 -9.35 21.56 14.57
N LYS A 56 -9.37 20.28 14.20
CA LYS A 56 -8.16 19.58 13.76
C LYS A 56 -7.60 20.16 12.48
N LEU A 57 -8.45 20.48 11.48
CA LEU A 57 -8.03 21.08 10.22
C LEU A 57 -7.42 22.47 10.42
N ILE A 58 -8.10 23.34 11.18
CA ILE A 58 -7.59 24.68 11.49
C ILE A 58 -6.21 24.59 12.16
N ARG A 59 -6.08 23.74 13.18
CA ARG A 59 -4.82 23.61 13.93
C ARG A 59 -3.68 23.05 13.09
N ARG A 60 -3.95 22.12 12.16
CA ARG A 60 -2.93 21.46 11.34
C ARG A 60 -2.55 22.22 10.07
N HIS A 61 -3.27 23.29 9.76
CA HIS A 61 -2.98 24.14 8.61
C HIS A 61 -2.79 25.60 9.02
N PRO A 62 -1.80 25.89 9.89
CA PRO A 62 -1.56 27.26 10.37
C PRO A 62 -1.17 28.22 9.23
N HIS A 63 -0.61 27.69 8.13
CA HIS A 63 -0.32 28.44 6.92
C HIS A 63 -1.57 28.95 6.20
N VAL A 64 -2.74 28.30 6.40
CA VAL A 64 -4.03 28.71 5.81
C VAL A 64 -4.85 29.54 6.80
N PHE A 65 -4.96 29.06 8.04
CA PHE A 65 -5.88 29.60 9.04
C PHE A 65 -5.21 30.53 10.08
N GLY A 66 -3.89 30.64 10.06
CA GLY A 66 -3.14 31.35 11.10
C GLY A 66 -2.97 30.51 12.38
N THR A 67 -2.22 31.05 13.35
CA THR A 67 -2.05 30.42 14.65
C THR A 67 -3.13 30.84 15.64
N PRO A 68 -3.52 30.01 16.62
CA PRO A 68 -4.50 30.37 17.65
C PRO A 68 -4.11 31.58 18.50
N LYS A 69 -2.85 32.03 18.46
CA LYS A 69 -2.34 33.20 19.18
C LYS A 69 -2.51 34.52 18.42
N GLY A 70 -3.26 34.52 17.31
CA GLY A 70 -3.50 35.76 16.54
C GLY A 70 -2.30 36.27 15.73
N GLU A 71 -1.24 35.47 15.62
CA GLU A 71 -0.18 35.74 14.66
C GLU A 71 -0.74 35.60 13.25
N LYS A 72 -0.45 36.57 12.39
CA LYS A 72 -0.89 36.55 10.98
C LYS A 72 -0.47 35.23 10.33
N PRO A 73 -1.27 34.70 9.39
CA PRO A 73 -0.85 33.52 8.62
C PRO A 73 0.59 33.71 8.16
N VAL A 74 1.43 32.70 8.37
CA VAL A 74 2.79 32.72 7.82
C VAL A 74 2.63 33.01 6.33
N PRO A 75 3.36 33.99 5.76
CA PRO A 75 3.17 34.39 4.37
C PRO A 75 3.15 33.16 3.46
N ALA A 76 2.42 33.25 2.35
CA ALA A 76 2.24 32.19 1.34
C ALA A 76 3.54 31.72 0.63
N GLN A 77 4.68 31.86 1.26
CA GLN A 77 6.02 31.39 0.88
C GLN A 77 6.42 30.09 1.61
N THR A 78 5.50 29.45 2.35
CA THR A 78 5.78 28.09 2.82
C THR A 78 5.75 27.18 1.59
N ASP A 79 6.91 26.71 1.20
CA ASP A 79 7.04 25.79 0.07
C ASP A 79 6.12 24.59 0.33
N VAL A 80 5.44 24.08 -0.70
CA VAL A 80 4.56 22.89 -0.58
C VAL A 80 5.34 21.72 0.03
N ALA A 81 6.67 21.72 -0.12
CA ALA A 81 7.60 20.78 0.47
C ALA A 81 7.65 20.83 2.02
N ASP A 82 7.38 21.98 2.65
CA ASP A 82 7.48 22.16 4.12
C ASP A 82 6.19 21.78 4.86
N VAL A 83 5.07 21.66 4.15
CA VAL A 83 3.75 21.34 4.73
C VAL A 83 3.73 20.02 5.50
N PRO A 84 4.37 18.93 5.01
CA PRO A 84 4.44 17.65 5.75
C PRO A 84 5.15 17.76 7.09
N ASP A 85 6.21 18.57 7.19
CA ASP A 85 6.99 18.73 8.43
C ASP A 85 6.22 19.53 9.48
N ILE A 86 5.54 20.60 9.08
CA ILE A 86 4.63 21.36 9.94
C ILE A 86 3.54 20.46 10.49
N TRP A 87 2.97 19.63 9.65
CA TRP A 87 1.91 18.69 10.03
C TRP A 87 2.38 17.62 11.03
N ASP A 88 3.59 17.11 10.84
CA ASP A 88 4.20 16.14 11.76
C ASP A 88 4.56 16.77 13.11
N GLN A 89 5.03 18.03 13.10
CA GLN A 89 5.29 18.79 14.32
C GLN A 89 4.01 18.99 15.15
N VAL A 90 2.94 19.49 14.53
CA VAL A 90 1.64 19.66 15.20
C VAL A 90 1.10 18.33 15.72
N LYS A 91 1.24 17.24 14.97
CA LYS A 91 0.86 15.88 15.45
C LYS A 91 1.70 15.44 16.67
N ARG A 92 2.96 15.81 16.74
CA ARG A 92 3.84 15.51 17.88
C ARG A 92 3.35 16.26 19.13
N GLU A 93 3.06 17.55 19.00
CA GLU A 93 2.54 18.39 20.09
C GLU A 93 1.18 17.88 20.59
N GLU A 94 0.28 17.46 19.69
CA GLU A 94 -1.00 16.85 20.05
C GLU A 94 -0.82 15.56 20.90
N ARG A 95 0.17 14.74 20.57
CA ARG A 95 0.47 13.50 21.30
C ARG A 95 1.02 13.80 22.70
N ILE A 96 1.98 14.69 22.79
CA ILE A 96 2.55 15.13 24.08
C ILE A 96 1.45 15.71 24.98
N SER A 97 0.55 16.50 24.42
CA SER A 97 -0.58 17.07 25.14
C SER A 97 -1.58 16.01 25.63
N LYS A 98 -1.82 14.96 24.83
CA LYS A 98 -2.68 13.82 25.24
C LYS A 98 -1.99 12.93 26.28
N GLY A 99 -0.69 12.64 26.11
CA GLY A 99 0.10 11.87 27.06
C GLY A 99 0.19 12.51 28.43
N LYS A 100 0.35 13.84 28.49
CA LYS A 100 0.32 14.59 29.76
C LYS A 100 -1.02 14.48 30.51
N LYS A 101 -2.12 14.28 29.80
CA LYS A 101 -3.44 14.06 30.42
C LYS A 101 -3.61 12.64 30.99
N SER A 102 -2.93 11.65 30.42
CA SER A 102 -2.96 10.24 30.88
C SER A 102 -1.86 9.91 31.90
N GLY A 103 -0.90 10.81 32.13
CA GLY A 103 0.20 10.57 33.08
C GLY A 103 1.30 9.65 32.55
N GLU A 104 1.18 9.14 31.35
CA GLU A 104 2.16 8.28 30.69
C GLU A 104 2.74 8.99 29.45
N GLU A 105 4.04 8.91 29.24
CA GLU A 105 4.65 9.33 27.99
C GLU A 105 4.38 8.26 26.92
N PRO A 106 3.67 8.60 25.82
CA PRO A 106 3.37 7.61 24.79
C PRO A 106 4.65 7.18 24.08
N GLY A 107 4.82 5.89 23.93
CA GLY A 107 5.91 5.29 23.15
C GLY A 107 5.93 5.76 21.69
N LEU A 108 7.08 5.69 21.05
CA LEU A 108 7.28 6.13 19.66
C LEU A 108 6.30 5.45 18.70
N LEU A 109 5.99 4.19 18.93
CA LEU A 109 5.18 3.34 18.05
C LEU A 109 3.71 3.25 18.44
N ASP A 110 3.30 3.69 19.63
CA ASP A 110 1.91 3.58 20.14
C ASP A 110 0.87 4.25 19.22
N SER A 111 1.31 5.18 18.40
CA SER A 111 0.45 5.88 17.45
C SER A 111 0.40 5.21 16.06
N VAL A 112 0.99 4.02 15.89
CA VAL A 112 0.79 3.18 14.71
C VAL A 112 -0.41 2.26 15.00
N PRO A 113 -1.55 2.44 14.32
CA PRO A 113 -2.70 1.57 14.56
C PRO A 113 -2.37 0.13 14.16
N ILE A 114 -2.66 -0.80 15.07
CA ILE A 114 -2.47 -2.24 14.84
C ILE A 114 -3.45 -2.82 13.81
N SER A 115 -4.55 -2.10 13.54
CA SER A 115 -5.57 -2.49 12.56
C SER A 115 -5.24 -2.13 11.11
N LEU A 116 -4.08 -1.52 10.86
CA LEU A 116 -3.64 -1.22 9.49
C LEU A 116 -3.26 -2.50 8.73
N PRO A 117 -3.40 -2.50 7.38
CA PRO A 117 -2.77 -3.52 6.54
C PRO A 117 -1.29 -3.69 6.89
N ALA A 118 -0.80 -4.92 6.89
CA ALA A 118 0.50 -5.26 7.46
C ALA A 118 1.68 -4.50 6.83
N LEU A 119 1.70 -4.36 5.50
CA LEU A 119 2.77 -3.62 4.81
C LEU A 119 2.71 -2.11 5.13
N MET A 120 1.50 -1.55 5.22
CA MET A 120 1.30 -0.16 5.62
C MET A 120 1.74 0.07 7.07
N GLN A 121 1.44 -0.87 7.97
CA GLN A 121 1.88 -0.84 9.36
C GLN A 121 3.41 -0.88 9.44
N ALA A 122 4.06 -1.84 8.78
CA ALA A 122 5.51 -1.97 8.71
C ALA A 122 6.19 -0.70 8.18
N GLN A 123 5.65 -0.11 7.11
CA GLN A 123 6.18 1.14 6.53
C GLN A 123 6.02 2.33 7.48
N LYS A 124 4.94 2.41 8.26
CA LYS A 124 4.77 3.45 9.29
C LYS A 124 5.71 3.26 10.46
N ILE A 125 5.92 2.03 10.92
CA ILE A 125 6.91 1.68 11.95
C ILE A 125 8.28 2.17 11.49
N SER A 126 8.72 1.71 10.33
CA SER A 126 10.01 2.04 9.74
C SER A 126 10.21 3.56 9.55
N LYS A 127 9.22 4.29 9.03
CA LYS A 127 9.28 5.76 8.89
C LYS A 127 9.46 6.46 10.25
N ARG A 128 8.94 5.93 11.33
CA ARG A 128 9.05 6.53 12.66
C ARG A 128 10.38 6.27 13.32
N THR A 129 10.86 5.03 13.23
CA THR A 129 12.19 4.66 13.76
C THR A 129 13.29 5.42 13.04
N ALA A 130 13.17 5.59 11.71
CA ALA A 130 14.09 6.40 10.93
C ALA A 130 14.17 7.87 11.40
N LYS A 131 13.04 8.47 11.81
CA LYS A 131 13.02 9.86 12.30
C LYS A 131 13.80 10.09 13.62
N VAL A 132 14.04 9.03 14.38
CA VAL A 132 14.85 9.09 15.62
C VAL A 132 16.27 8.55 15.43
N GLY A 133 16.68 8.37 14.17
CA GLY A 133 18.04 7.92 13.83
C GLY A 133 18.22 6.40 13.78
N PHE A 134 17.16 5.61 14.00
CA PHE A 134 17.22 4.17 13.83
C PHE A 134 16.87 3.81 12.37
N ASP A 135 17.85 3.91 11.50
CA ASP A 135 17.72 3.64 10.07
C ASP A 135 19.06 3.18 9.46
N TRP A 136 19.00 2.41 8.39
CA TRP A 136 20.17 2.08 7.57
C TRP A 136 20.71 3.33 6.87
N GLN A 137 22.02 3.38 6.65
CA GLN A 137 22.65 4.53 6.01
C GLN A 137 22.31 4.61 4.52
N THR A 138 22.37 3.48 3.82
CA THR A 138 22.13 3.42 2.37
C THR A 138 21.03 2.42 2.00
N THR A 139 20.47 2.54 0.80
CA THR A 139 19.55 1.55 0.23
C THR A 139 20.26 0.19 0.04
N SER A 140 21.57 0.20 -0.26
CA SER A 140 22.35 -1.04 -0.38
C SER A 140 22.35 -1.85 0.92
N ASP A 141 22.54 -1.19 2.07
CA ASP A 141 22.55 -1.87 3.37
C ASP A 141 21.21 -2.56 3.66
N VAL A 142 20.10 -1.95 3.22
CA VAL A 142 18.76 -2.55 3.34
C VAL A 142 18.60 -3.76 2.43
N TRP A 143 19.14 -3.70 1.21
CA TRP A 143 19.15 -4.85 0.31
C TRP A 143 20.00 -5.99 0.84
N ASP A 144 21.16 -5.70 1.43
CA ASP A 144 22.02 -6.72 2.05
C ASP A 144 21.27 -7.41 3.19
N LYS A 145 20.55 -6.66 4.04
CA LYS A 145 19.71 -7.25 5.09
C LYS A 145 18.57 -8.10 4.50
N ALA A 146 17.89 -7.62 3.45
CA ALA A 146 16.84 -8.40 2.81
C ALA A 146 17.36 -9.73 2.22
N HIS A 147 18.57 -9.72 1.67
CA HIS A 147 19.22 -10.95 1.20
C HIS A 147 19.60 -11.91 2.35
N GLU A 148 20.03 -11.36 3.48
CA GLU A 148 20.30 -12.12 4.70
C GLU A 148 19.04 -12.86 5.17
N GLU A 149 17.89 -12.14 5.34
CA GLU A 149 16.61 -12.72 5.75
C GLU A 149 16.12 -13.81 4.77
N VAL A 150 16.27 -13.57 3.46
CA VAL A 150 15.97 -14.60 2.45
C VAL A 150 16.89 -15.81 2.60
N GLY A 151 18.14 -15.60 3.00
CA GLY A 151 19.11 -16.68 3.29
C GLY A 151 18.66 -17.51 4.49
N GLU A 152 18.29 -16.87 5.59
CA GLU A 152 17.80 -17.49 6.82
C GLU A 152 16.52 -18.28 6.56
N PHE A 153 15.53 -17.68 5.90
CA PHE A 153 14.30 -18.37 5.50
C PHE A 153 14.56 -19.66 4.69
N LYS A 154 15.53 -19.65 3.77
CA LYS A 154 15.86 -20.83 2.94
C LYS A 154 16.46 -21.99 3.73
N THR A 155 17.02 -21.73 4.92
CA THR A 155 17.60 -22.77 5.77
C THR A 155 16.58 -23.41 6.71
N GLU A 156 15.42 -22.78 6.90
CA GLU A 156 14.39 -23.26 7.80
C GLU A 156 13.55 -24.38 7.18
N PRO A 157 13.10 -25.37 7.97
CA PRO A 157 12.20 -26.41 7.49
C PRO A 157 10.87 -25.83 7.00
N SER A 158 10.40 -26.29 5.85
CA SER A 158 9.13 -25.83 5.26
C SER A 158 7.96 -26.00 6.24
N GLY A 159 7.23 -24.92 6.49
CA GLY A 159 6.06 -24.89 7.38
C GLY A 159 6.38 -24.87 8.87
N SER A 160 7.65 -24.69 9.25
CA SER A 160 8.03 -24.48 10.65
C SER A 160 7.61 -23.11 11.15
N GLU A 161 7.51 -22.95 12.48
CA GLU A 161 7.25 -21.66 13.12
C GLU A 161 8.36 -20.65 12.79
N ARG A 162 9.61 -21.09 12.76
CA ARG A 162 10.74 -20.25 12.35
C ARG A 162 10.64 -19.80 10.90
N ALA A 163 10.25 -20.68 9.97
CA ALA A 163 10.02 -20.28 8.59
C ALA A 163 8.91 -19.20 8.47
N PHE A 164 7.91 -19.24 9.35
CA PHE A 164 6.88 -18.19 9.42
C PHE A 164 7.46 -16.85 9.91
N GLU A 165 8.31 -16.88 10.94
CA GLU A 165 8.98 -15.69 11.47
C GLU A 165 9.89 -15.08 10.38
N GLU A 166 10.75 -15.89 9.76
CA GLU A 166 11.69 -15.42 8.73
C GLU A 166 10.99 -14.81 7.49
N VAL A 167 9.86 -15.37 7.06
CA VAL A 167 9.04 -14.74 6.01
C VAL A 167 8.56 -13.36 6.44
N GLY A 168 8.20 -13.18 7.71
CA GLY A 168 7.84 -11.89 8.27
C GLY A 168 8.99 -10.88 8.16
N ASP A 169 10.22 -11.31 8.49
CA ASP A 169 11.41 -10.47 8.45
C ASP A 169 11.83 -10.13 7.01
N VAL A 170 11.71 -11.08 6.07
CA VAL A 170 11.87 -10.81 4.63
C VAL A 170 10.89 -9.73 4.17
N LEU A 171 9.60 -9.85 4.51
CA LEU A 171 8.58 -8.87 4.11
C LEU A 171 8.86 -7.49 4.74
N PHE A 172 9.26 -7.44 6.00
CA PHE A 172 9.61 -6.20 6.69
C PHE A 172 10.82 -5.52 6.04
N SER A 173 11.86 -6.28 5.68
CA SER A 173 13.05 -5.79 4.99
C SER A 173 12.71 -5.24 3.61
N LEU A 174 11.85 -5.91 2.83
CA LEU A 174 11.38 -5.41 1.54
C LEU A 174 10.56 -4.13 1.68
N VAL A 175 9.74 -3.99 2.72
CA VAL A 175 9.03 -2.73 3.03
C VAL A 175 10.02 -1.60 3.32
N ASN A 176 11.14 -1.88 4.00
CA ASN A 176 12.19 -0.90 4.23
C ASN A 176 12.90 -0.48 2.94
N VAL A 177 13.13 -1.41 2.02
CA VAL A 177 13.63 -1.08 0.66
C VAL A 177 12.65 -0.14 -0.04
N ALA A 178 11.36 -0.49 -0.09
CA ALA A 178 10.34 0.36 -0.70
C ALA A 178 10.31 1.77 -0.08
N ARG A 179 10.43 1.87 1.25
CA ARG A 179 10.49 3.15 1.95
C ARG A 179 11.70 3.99 1.53
N LYS A 180 12.88 3.39 1.42
CA LYS A 180 14.11 4.08 0.98
C LYS A 180 14.00 4.59 -0.46
N GLU A 181 13.31 3.85 -1.31
CA GLU A 181 13.00 4.24 -2.70
C GLU A 181 11.76 5.16 -2.82
N HIS A 182 11.21 5.64 -1.70
CA HIS A 182 10.01 6.48 -1.66
C HIS A 182 8.77 5.84 -2.30
N ILE A 183 8.69 4.51 -2.29
CA ILE A 183 7.57 3.72 -2.80
C ILE A 183 6.64 3.36 -1.65
N ASP A 184 5.32 3.45 -1.87
CA ASP A 184 4.33 2.90 -0.95
C ASP A 184 4.20 1.39 -1.21
N ALA A 185 4.58 0.58 -0.20
CA ALA A 185 4.66 -0.87 -0.35
C ALA A 185 3.27 -1.52 -0.52
N GLU A 186 2.25 -1.02 0.20
CA GLU A 186 0.87 -1.50 0.08
C GLU A 186 0.30 -1.21 -1.31
N ALA A 187 0.44 0.04 -1.77
CA ALA A 187 0.00 0.45 -3.09
C ALA A 187 0.72 -0.31 -4.21
N ALA A 188 2.02 -0.57 -4.06
CA ALA A 188 2.80 -1.31 -5.03
C ALA A 188 2.34 -2.77 -5.16
N LEU A 189 2.08 -3.44 -4.01
CA LEU A 189 1.56 -4.82 -4.01
C LEU A 189 0.13 -4.88 -4.55
N ALA A 190 -0.74 -3.94 -4.16
CA ALA A 190 -2.09 -3.84 -4.68
C ALA A 190 -2.09 -3.64 -6.22
N PHE A 191 -1.17 -2.82 -6.74
CA PHE A 191 -1.01 -2.66 -8.19
C PHE A 191 -0.57 -3.96 -8.88
N ALA A 192 0.37 -4.69 -8.30
CA ALA A 192 0.81 -5.98 -8.83
C ALA A 192 -0.33 -7.01 -8.85
N ASN A 193 -1.15 -7.05 -7.80
CA ASN A 193 -2.33 -7.91 -7.71
C ASN A 193 -3.35 -7.58 -8.81
N ARG A 194 -3.68 -6.31 -9.04
CA ARG A 194 -4.57 -5.88 -10.12
C ARG A 194 -4.03 -6.27 -11.50
N GLN A 195 -2.74 -6.09 -11.73
CA GLN A 195 -2.11 -6.52 -12.98
C GLN A 195 -2.22 -8.03 -13.19
N PHE A 196 -1.96 -8.81 -12.13
CA PHE A 196 -2.12 -10.26 -12.19
C PHE A 196 -3.57 -10.65 -12.52
N HIS A 197 -4.55 -10.06 -11.83
CA HIS A 197 -5.97 -10.29 -12.06
C HIS A 197 -6.38 -10.00 -13.53
N SER A 198 -5.97 -8.84 -14.05
CA SER A 198 -6.25 -8.45 -15.44
C SER A 198 -5.67 -9.45 -16.46
N ARG A 199 -4.41 -9.89 -16.22
CA ARG A 199 -3.75 -10.89 -17.07
C ARG A 199 -4.45 -12.22 -17.01
N TRP A 200 -4.82 -12.65 -15.81
CA TRP A 200 -5.58 -13.90 -15.60
C TRP A 200 -6.92 -13.88 -16.34
N ALA A 201 -7.71 -12.83 -16.16
CA ALA A 201 -8.99 -12.66 -16.87
C ALA A 201 -8.84 -12.68 -18.40
N SER A 202 -7.72 -12.14 -18.93
CA SER A 202 -7.42 -12.19 -20.35
C SER A 202 -7.08 -13.61 -20.83
N MET A 203 -6.37 -14.40 -20.01
CA MET A 203 -6.09 -15.81 -20.30
C MET A 203 -7.35 -16.66 -20.25
N GLU A 204 -8.24 -16.43 -19.28
CA GLU A 204 -9.53 -17.13 -19.21
C GLU A 204 -10.42 -16.86 -20.43
N ARG A 205 -10.50 -15.61 -20.88
CA ARG A 205 -11.22 -15.25 -22.10
C ARG A 205 -10.64 -15.97 -23.33
N ALA A 206 -9.33 -16.01 -23.47
CA ALA A 206 -8.67 -16.69 -24.56
C ALA A 206 -8.90 -18.23 -24.53
N ALA A 207 -8.90 -18.82 -23.34
CA ALA A 207 -9.18 -20.24 -23.15
C ALA A 207 -10.63 -20.60 -23.54
N LYS A 208 -11.60 -19.78 -23.12
CA LYS A 208 -13.02 -19.95 -23.49
C LYS A 208 -13.24 -19.90 -25.01
N VAL A 209 -12.58 -18.97 -25.69
CA VAL A 209 -12.67 -18.86 -27.17
C VAL A 209 -12.03 -20.05 -27.89
N SER A 210 -11.01 -20.69 -27.32
CA SER A 210 -10.27 -21.79 -27.95
C SER A 210 -10.85 -23.18 -27.65
N ASP A 211 -11.93 -23.28 -26.87
CA ASP A 211 -12.55 -24.55 -26.39
C ASP A 211 -11.53 -25.55 -25.80
N LYS A 212 -10.46 -25.01 -25.21
CA LYS A 212 -9.40 -25.81 -24.57
C LYS A 212 -9.39 -25.58 -23.07
N PRO A 213 -9.29 -26.65 -22.25
CA PRO A 213 -9.08 -26.47 -20.82
C PRO A 213 -7.87 -25.58 -20.57
N TRP A 214 -8.02 -24.54 -19.79
CA TRP A 214 -6.99 -23.55 -19.48
C TRP A 214 -5.66 -24.17 -19.00
N MET A 215 -5.69 -25.31 -18.30
CA MET A 215 -4.50 -26.08 -17.89
C MET A 215 -3.62 -26.52 -19.06
N ARG A 216 -4.18 -26.81 -20.25
CA ARG A 216 -3.38 -27.15 -21.44
C ARG A 216 -2.73 -25.94 -22.09
N VAL A 217 -3.26 -24.75 -21.86
CA VAL A 217 -2.69 -23.49 -22.35
C VAL A 217 -1.42 -23.15 -21.53
N LEU A 218 -1.46 -23.37 -20.23
CA LEU A 218 -0.32 -23.16 -19.33
C LEU A 218 0.81 -24.18 -19.55
N GLN A 219 0.51 -25.45 -19.74
CA GLN A 219 1.51 -26.49 -19.99
C GLN A 219 2.31 -26.27 -21.27
N LYS A 220 1.70 -25.72 -22.34
CA LYS A 220 2.42 -25.38 -23.56
C LYS A 220 3.39 -24.22 -23.42
N SER A 221 3.13 -23.28 -22.50
CA SER A 221 4.03 -22.15 -22.25
C SER A 221 5.27 -22.53 -21.43
N SER A 222 5.17 -23.51 -20.54
CA SER A 222 6.29 -24.00 -19.73
C SER A 222 7.23 -24.94 -20.50
N ILE A 223 6.75 -25.65 -21.52
CA ILE A 223 7.56 -26.59 -22.32
C ILE A 223 8.41 -25.84 -23.37
N SER A 224 8.01 -24.64 -23.82
CA SER A 224 8.76 -23.88 -24.83
C SER A 224 10.02 -23.19 -24.32
N SER A 225 10.30 -23.19 -23.01
CA SER A 225 11.49 -22.57 -22.42
C SER A 225 12.76 -23.45 -22.48
N GLY A 226 12.60 -24.73 -22.81
CA GLY A 226 13.73 -25.69 -22.88
C GLY A 226 14.46 -25.78 -24.22
N ASP A 227 13.87 -25.26 -25.32
CA ASP A 227 14.40 -25.52 -26.69
C ASP A 227 14.80 -24.22 -27.42
N ARG A 228 15.78 -23.49 -26.89
CA ARG A 228 16.30 -22.28 -27.52
C ARG A 228 17.74 -22.45 -28.05
N ARG A 229 18.24 -23.66 -28.30
CA ARG A 229 19.59 -23.82 -28.86
C ARG A 229 19.64 -24.14 -30.35
N ASN A 230 18.51 -24.20 -31.08
CA ASN A 230 18.59 -24.53 -32.53
C ASN A 230 17.39 -24.01 -33.33
N ARG A 231 17.36 -22.72 -33.71
CA ARG A 231 16.62 -22.24 -34.90
C ARG A 231 17.12 -20.87 -35.34
N LYS A 232 18.28 -20.85 -36.00
CA LYS A 232 18.53 -19.89 -37.09
C LYS A 232 17.94 -20.51 -38.36
N SER A 233 17.25 -19.70 -39.13
CA SER A 233 16.59 -19.96 -40.44
C SER A 233 15.14 -20.47 -40.36
N MET A 234 14.18 -19.61 -40.60
CA MET A 234 13.32 -19.63 -41.79
C MET A 234 12.37 -18.42 -41.78
N SER A 235 12.36 -17.76 -42.91
CA SER A 235 11.65 -16.54 -43.26
C SER A 235 10.15 -16.78 -43.49
N SER A 236 9.40 -15.68 -43.24
CA SER A 236 8.12 -15.32 -43.86
C SER A 236 6.94 -16.30 -43.75
N ARG A 237 5.90 -15.89 -43.05
CA ARG A 237 4.49 -15.76 -43.47
C ARG A 237 3.51 -15.54 -42.32
N SER A 238 2.61 -14.61 -42.61
CA SER A 238 1.21 -14.55 -42.13
C SER A 238 0.86 -13.88 -40.83
N SER A 239 0.15 -12.79 -40.94
CA SER A 239 -0.35 -11.78 -40.03
C SER A 239 -1.52 -12.21 -39.10
N ARG A 240 -1.51 -13.42 -38.54
CA ARG A 240 -2.51 -13.87 -37.55
C ARG A 240 -1.93 -14.38 -36.23
N THR A 241 -0.66 -14.19 -35.98
CA THR A 241 0.03 -14.70 -34.78
C THR A 241 0.37 -13.63 -33.75
N ALA A 242 0.00 -12.36 -33.96
CA ALA A 242 0.37 -11.24 -33.09
C ALA A 242 -0.29 -11.32 -31.68
N SER A 243 -1.49 -11.86 -31.56
CA SER A 243 -2.20 -11.98 -30.28
C SER A 243 -1.58 -13.02 -29.33
N TRP A 244 -0.97 -14.06 -29.87
CA TRP A 244 -0.40 -15.17 -29.08
C TRP A 244 1.00 -14.87 -28.50
N HIS A 245 1.75 -13.98 -29.14
CA HIS A 245 3.09 -13.58 -28.68
C HIS A 245 3.04 -12.67 -27.45
N CYS A 246 1.97 -11.91 -27.27
CA CYS A 246 1.80 -11.04 -26.11
C CYS A 246 1.56 -11.86 -24.82
N CYS A 247 0.70 -12.91 -24.86
CA CYS A 247 0.47 -13.77 -23.70
C CYS A 247 1.70 -14.59 -23.30
N SER A 248 2.49 -15.07 -24.27
CA SER A 248 3.68 -15.87 -23.97
C SER A 248 4.86 -15.03 -23.48
N ALA A 249 4.96 -13.75 -23.88
CA ALA A 249 5.98 -12.83 -23.38
C ALA A 249 5.68 -12.41 -21.93
N THR A 250 4.40 -12.28 -21.58
CA THR A 250 3.95 -11.88 -20.25
C THR A 250 4.16 -13.00 -19.21
N LEU A 251 3.91 -14.25 -19.58
CA LEU A 251 4.21 -15.42 -18.74
C LEU A 251 5.71 -15.62 -18.52
N ARG A 252 6.54 -15.30 -19.53
CA ARG A 252 8.00 -15.44 -19.40
C ARG A 252 8.65 -14.41 -18.45
N SER A 253 8.05 -13.26 -18.29
CA SER A 253 8.49 -12.26 -17.31
C SER A 253 8.28 -12.71 -15.87
N TRP A 254 7.32 -13.58 -15.63
CA TRP A 254 7.01 -14.10 -14.27
C TRP A 254 7.72 -15.40 -13.91
N THR A 255 7.98 -16.28 -14.88
CA THR A 255 8.72 -17.53 -14.63
C THR A 255 10.24 -17.33 -14.55
N SER A 256 10.76 -16.16 -14.86
CA SER A 256 12.16 -15.80 -14.62
C SER A 256 12.39 -15.14 -13.25
N CYS A 257 11.33 -14.90 -12.48
CA CYS A 257 11.39 -14.40 -11.11
C CYS A 257 10.98 -15.46 -10.07
N LEU A 258 10.60 -16.67 -10.49
CA LEU A 258 10.44 -17.88 -9.69
C LEU A 258 11.59 -18.86 -10.00
#